data_c806219ff52061ce3a3b8cc1d6b475f3
#
_entry.id   c806219ff52061ce3a3b8cc1d6b475f3
#
_cell.length_a   1.000
_cell.length_b   1.000
_cell.length_c   1.000
_cell.angle_alpha   90.00
_cell.angle_beta   90.00
_cell.angle_gamma   90.00
#
_symmetry.space_group_name_H-M   'P 1'
#
loop_
_entity.id
_entity.type
_entity.pdbx_description
1 polymer ?
#
loop_
_entity_poly.entity_id
_entity_poly.type
_entity_poly.pdbx_seq_one_letter_code
_entity_poly.pdbx_strand_id
1 'polypeptide(L)'
;MKKSLLGISLLTITCLYGLLGIIIIPITYMAGVDTIIGIYITIGIIVLQFLLAPFFTDLSMKWFYKAKFNEEIPEYLKTFITELCNKYNVKYPKIGIIHDGAPNAFTYGRTKKDARIVLTDGIFNLLNEEEIKTVVAHEIGHIVHYDMLFMTAVQIIPLVLYAIYEMFANSDVDDKDDAIVKVVFSVIAYILYIISEYIVLWLSRTREYYADSFSIDETKNPNGLAEALVKIGFGLSTAKKNGKHNPSKNSTLGISDVKESKAMAINCIEDNKVCKDKIKSAMKWEMWNPWGKWAELNSTHPLISKRLLAISKRSKEFNQEPYIVFDLVKPESYVDDFLLELIVNFMPSILGIISIILYFCDKSLKVIATCLLFTVITSFIKFKRRHRNNYKETTVSELLSEVKVSNVTAIPCILKGEIIGRGNPGCIFNEDFVIKDETGIIFLDYNQPIHFVNKLFAIFKSEQYFGKTVMVKGWYRRNHVPYVEIYEYTVDSKTKKILTYGLSLSIYIILIILLFTLII
;
A
#
# COMPACT_ATOMS: atom_id res chain seq x y z
N MET A 1 -12.92 22.99 -11.77
CA MET A 1 -12.18 22.02 -10.95
C MET A 1 -11.74 22.55 -9.59
N LYS A 2 -10.95 23.64 -9.45
CA LYS A 2 -10.44 24.14 -8.14
C LYS A 2 -11.53 24.37 -7.07
N LYS A 3 -12.71 24.90 -7.44
CA LYS A 3 -13.83 25.12 -6.49
C LYS A 3 -14.42 23.81 -5.95
N SER A 4 -14.44 22.73 -6.74
CA SER A 4 -14.95 21.44 -6.31
C SER A 4 -14.01 20.74 -5.32
N LEU A 5 -12.68 20.83 -5.50
CA LEU A 5 -11.71 20.26 -4.58
C LEU A 5 -11.75 20.92 -3.20
N LEU A 6 -11.84 22.25 -3.15
CA LEU A 6 -12.01 22.96 -1.89
C LEU A 6 -13.31 22.54 -1.17
N GLY A 7 -14.42 22.41 -1.91
CA GLY A 7 -15.69 21.95 -1.37
C GLY A 7 -15.61 20.53 -0.80
N ILE A 8 -14.98 19.61 -1.53
CA ILE A 8 -14.74 18.23 -1.08
C ILE A 8 -13.91 18.23 0.21
N SER A 9 -12.83 19.02 0.25
CA SER A 9 -11.95 19.09 1.42
C SER A 9 -12.65 19.64 2.65
N LEU A 10 -13.44 20.71 2.49
CA LEU A 10 -14.22 21.28 3.59
C LEU A 10 -15.29 20.30 4.08
N LEU A 11 -16.01 19.63 3.17
CA LEU A 11 -16.99 18.60 3.53
C LEU A 11 -16.32 17.46 4.31
N THR A 12 -15.17 17.00 3.86
CA THR A 12 -14.39 15.93 4.53
C THR A 12 -13.98 16.36 5.93
N ILE A 13 -13.46 17.58 6.10
CA ILE A 13 -13.12 18.14 7.40
C ILE A 13 -14.36 18.16 8.31
N THR A 14 -15.46 18.72 7.83
CA THR A 14 -16.70 18.80 8.62
C THR A 14 -17.18 17.41 9.05
N CYS A 15 -17.15 16.42 8.15
CA CYS A 15 -17.53 15.05 8.45
C CYS A 15 -16.61 14.43 9.53
N LEU A 16 -15.30 14.56 9.38
CA LEU A 16 -14.32 13.98 10.31
C LEU A 16 -14.39 14.62 11.70
N TYR A 17 -14.52 15.94 11.79
CA TYR A 17 -14.69 16.63 13.07
C TYR A 17 -16.06 16.33 13.70
N GLY A 18 -17.08 16.08 12.88
CA GLY A 18 -18.37 15.55 13.35
C GLY A 18 -18.24 14.18 14.01
N LEU A 19 -17.48 13.25 13.39
CA LEU A 19 -17.20 11.93 13.99
C LEU A 19 -16.45 12.06 15.32
N LEU A 20 -15.48 12.96 15.41
CA LEU A 20 -14.76 13.22 16.65
C LEU A 20 -15.70 13.78 17.73
N GLY A 21 -16.62 14.67 17.37
CA GLY A 21 -17.63 15.23 18.29
C GLY A 21 -18.56 14.17 18.88
N ILE A 22 -18.94 13.15 18.09
CA ILE A 22 -19.82 12.05 18.55
C ILE A 22 -19.25 11.34 19.78
N ILE A 23 -17.92 11.24 19.91
CA ILE A 23 -17.28 10.56 21.01
C ILE A 23 -16.81 11.51 22.12
N ILE A 24 -16.30 12.68 21.78
CA ILE A 24 -15.79 13.64 22.78
C ILE A 24 -16.91 14.21 23.65
N ILE A 25 -18.06 14.55 23.05
CA ILE A 25 -19.17 15.16 23.81
C ILE A 25 -19.69 14.26 24.93
N PRO A 26 -20.02 12.96 24.70
CA PRO A 26 -20.41 12.07 25.79
C PRO A 26 -19.32 11.86 26.84
N ILE A 27 -18.04 11.73 26.44
CA ILE A 27 -16.92 11.55 27.38
C ILE A 27 -16.80 12.73 28.33
N THR A 28 -16.81 13.97 27.80
CA THR A 28 -16.69 15.18 28.62
C THR A 28 -17.89 15.34 29.54
N TYR A 29 -19.10 15.01 29.08
CA TYR A 29 -20.31 15.01 29.91
C TYR A 29 -20.21 14.04 31.07
N MET A 30 -19.78 12.79 30.83
CA MET A 30 -19.60 11.77 31.85
C MET A 30 -18.48 12.10 32.84
N ALA A 31 -17.41 12.74 32.38
CA ALA A 31 -16.31 13.16 33.22
C ALA A 31 -16.63 14.42 34.08
N GLY A 32 -17.82 15.00 33.95
CA GLY A 32 -18.18 16.24 34.63
C GLY A 32 -17.37 17.46 34.19
N VAL A 33 -16.64 17.35 33.05
CA VAL A 33 -15.85 18.43 32.47
C VAL A 33 -16.74 19.23 31.52
N ASP A 34 -16.63 20.55 31.59
CA ASP A 34 -17.31 21.39 30.62
C ASP A 34 -16.86 21.01 29.20
N THR A 35 -17.83 20.61 28.38
CA THR A 35 -17.61 20.19 26.98
C THR A 35 -16.83 21.22 26.18
N ILE A 36 -17.01 22.51 26.49
CA ILE A 36 -16.31 23.63 25.86
C ILE A 36 -14.80 23.55 26.14
N ILE A 37 -14.40 23.21 27.36
CA ILE A 37 -12.98 23.04 27.74
C ILE A 37 -12.36 21.88 26.96
N GLY A 38 -13.05 20.73 26.84
CA GLY A 38 -12.59 19.60 26.04
C GLY A 38 -12.36 19.96 24.55
N ILE A 39 -13.26 20.75 23.98
CA ILE A 39 -13.13 21.25 22.60
C ILE A 39 -11.90 22.17 22.46
N TYR A 40 -11.68 23.10 23.40
CA TYR A 40 -10.51 23.98 23.36
C TYR A 40 -9.18 23.23 23.48
N ILE A 41 -9.11 22.21 24.34
CA ILE A 41 -7.92 21.35 24.47
C ILE A 41 -7.66 20.63 23.13
N THR A 42 -8.69 20.05 22.52
CA THR A 42 -8.58 19.38 21.23
C THR A 42 -8.08 20.32 20.13
N ILE A 43 -8.65 21.52 20.03
CA ILE A 43 -8.19 22.54 19.09
C ILE A 43 -6.74 22.92 19.37
N GLY A 44 -6.36 23.09 20.62
CA GLY A 44 -4.98 23.40 21.03
C GLY A 44 -3.97 22.36 20.57
N ILE A 45 -4.29 21.09 20.73
CA ILE A 45 -3.45 19.96 20.27
C ILE A 45 -3.31 19.99 18.74
N ILE A 46 -4.40 20.20 18.00
CA ILE A 46 -4.41 20.28 16.54
C ILE A 46 -3.51 21.42 16.05
N VAL A 47 -3.66 22.61 16.63
CA VAL A 47 -2.86 23.79 16.28
C VAL A 47 -1.37 23.53 16.58
N LEU A 48 -1.07 22.96 17.74
CA LEU A 48 0.31 22.65 18.14
C LEU A 48 0.94 21.64 17.17
N GLN A 49 0.25 20.56 16.83
CA GLN A 49 0.73 19.57 15.86
C GLN A 49 0.94 20.21 14.48
N PHE A 50 0.01 21.01 14.00
CA PHE A 50 0.13 21.74 12.73
C PHE A 50 1.37 22.65 12.72
N LEU A 51 1.66 23.33 13.82
CA LEU A 51 2.82 24.20 13.93
C LEU A 51 4.14 23.41 13.96
N LEU A 52 4.17 22.26 14.62
CA LEU A 52 5.38 21.47 14.86
C LEU A 52 5.68 20.45 13.74
N ALA A 53 4.65 20.00 12.99
CA ALA A 53 4.79 18.92 11.99
C ALA A 53 5.92 19.16 10.98
N PRO A 54 6.10 20.34 10.32
CA PRO A 54 7.18 20.52 9.37
C PRO A 54 8.58 20.50 10.02
N PHE A 55 8.68 20.92 11.27
CA PHE A 55 9.96 20.87 12.01
C PHE A 55 10.39 19.41 12.24
N PHE A 56 9.50 18.57 12.72
CA PHE A 56 9.78 17.14 12.90
C PHE A 56 10.04 16.44 11.56
N THR A 57 9.32 16.82 10.51
CA THR A 57 9.54 16.28 9.17
C THR A 57 10.90 16.72 8.62
N ASP A 58 11.28 18.00 8.74
CA ASP A 58 12.62 18.49 8.34
C ASP A 58 13.74 17.75 9.09
N LEU A 59 13.57 17.54 10.41
CA LEU A 59 14.52 16.79 11.22
C LEU A 59 14.63 15.34 10.76
N SER A 60 13.49 14.70 10.50
CA SER A 60 13.42 13.34 9.98
C SER A 60 14.09 13.23 8.61
N MET A 61 13.82 14.16 7.70
CA MET A 61 14.44 14.19 6.37
C MET A 61 15.95 14.33 6.43
N LYS A 62 16.46 15.17 7.32
CA LYS A 62 17.91 15.35 7.51
C LYS A 62 18.58 14.14 8.16
N TRP A 63 17.99 13.58 9.21
CA TRP A 63 18.63 12.54 10.03
C TRP A 63 18.45 11.14 9.45
N PHE A 64 17.22 10.79 9.05
CA PHE A 64 16.92 9.43 8.59
C PHE A 64 17.12 9.26 7.09
N TYR A 65 16.85 10.33 6.29
CA TYR A 65 16.91 10.27 4.83
C TYR A 65 18.12 10.99 4.26
N LYS A 66 18.88 11.71 5.10
CA LYS A 66 20.08 12.48 4.72
C LYS A 66 19.81 13.43 3.55
N ALA A 67 18.60 13.99 3.51
CA ALA A 67 18.20 14.96 2.50
C ALA A 67 19.06 16.22 2.62
N LYS A 68 19.61 16.69 1.51
CA LYS A 68 20.40 17.90 1.42
C LYS A 68 19.60 19.00 0.73
N PHE A 69 19.39 20.12 1.42
CA PHE A 69 18.57 21.24 0.94
C PHE A 69 19.39 22.37 0.28
N ASN A 70 20.68 22.22 0.16
CA ASN A 70 21.59 23.22 -0.39
C ASN A 70 22.27 22.78 -1.69
N GLU A 71 21.80 21.68 -2.29
CA GLU A 71 22.32 21.20 -3.57
C GLU A 71 21.65 21.91 -4.73
N GLU A 72 22.43 22.17 -5.78
CA GLU A 72 21.93 22.78 -7.00
C GLU A 72 21.17 21.77 -7.84
N ILE A 73 20.02 22.20 -8.35
CA ILE A 73 19.23 21.45 -9.33
C ILE A 73 19.52 21.99 -10.74
N PRO A 74 19.26 21.18 -11.80
CA PRO A 74 19.45 21.64 -13.17
C PRO A 74 18.73 22.95 -13.46
N GLU A 75 19.36 23.85 -14.21
CA GLU A 75 18.85 25.20 -14.47
C GLU A 75 17.48 25.20 -15.18
N TYR A 76 17.25 24.27 -16.10
CA TYR A 76 15.95 24.13 -16.75
C TYR A 76 14.82 23.89 -15.75
N LEU A 77 15.10 23.10 -14.69
CA LEU A 77 14.12 22.78 -13.67
C LEU A 77 13.89 23.95 -12.72
N LYS A 78 14.97 24.65 -12.37
CA LYS A 78 14.89 25.87 -11.54
C LYS A 78 14.06 26.96 -12.21
N THR A 79 14.28 27.18 -13.51
CA THR A 79 13.51 28.13 -14.33
C THR A 79 12.02 27.73 -14.34
N PHE A 80 11.72 26.49 -14.64
CA PHE A 80 10.36 25.95 -14.68
C PHE A 80 9.63 26.10 -13.34
N ILE A 81 10.28 25.76 -12.24
CA ILE A 81 9.71 25.93 -10.87
C ILE A 81 9.44 27.42 -10.60
N THR A 82 10.37 28.30 -10.97
CA THR A 82 10.23 29.74 -10.76
C THR A 82 9.04 30.31 -11.53
N GLU A 83 8.85 29.90 -12.78
CA GLU A 83 7.71 30.31 -13.61
C GLU A 83 6.37 29.88 -12.99
N LEU A 84 6.25 28.64 -12.58
CA LEU A 84 5.04 28.14 -11.91
C LEU A 84 4.78 28.83 -10.57
N CYS A 85 5.82 29.05 -9.78
CA CYS A 85 5.70 29.73 -8.49
C CYS A 85 5.19 31.18 -8.67
N ASN A 86 5.72 31.91 -9.65
CA ASN A 86 5.27 33.27 -9.96
C ASN A 86 3.82 33.26 -10.44
N LYS A 87 3.45 32.35 -11.34
CA LYS A 87 2.10 32.23 -11.91
C LYS A 87 1.02 31.98 -10.83
N TYR A 88 1.35 31.17 -9.80
CA TYR A 88 0.39 30.76 -8.76
C TYR A 88 0.57 31.46 -7.41
N ASN A 89 1.45 32.48 -7.35
CA ASN A 89 1.77 33.19 -6.12
C ASN A 89 2.20 32.24 -4.99
N VAL A 90 3.11 31.34 -5.31
CA VAL A 90 3.76 30.39 -4.38
C VAL A 90 5.16 30.90 -4.12
N LYS A 91 5.58 30.93 -2.84
CA LYS A 91 6.99 31.19 -2.52
C LYS A 91 7.82 30.02 -3.05
N TYR A 92 8.98 30.31 -3.69
CA TYR A 92 9.89 29.28 -4.17
C TYR A 92 10.15 28.22 -3.07
N PRO A 93 9.79 26.95 -3.29
CA PRO A 93 9.91 25.89 -2.28
C PRO A 93 11.39 25.58 -1.99
N LYS A 94 11.69 25.12 -0.79
CA LYS A 94 13.02 24.56 -0.52
C LYS A 94 13.15 23.23 -1.23
N ILE A 95 14.13 23.09 -2.11
CA ILE A 95 14.39 21.84 -2.81
C ILE A 95 15.39 21.00 -2.00
N GLY A 96 15.03 19.76 -1.73
CA GLY A 96 15.88 18.78 -1.08
C GLY A 96 16.24 17.64 -2.03
N ILE A 97 17.49 17.22 -2.03
CA ILE A 97 17.97 16.07 -2.78
C ILE A 97 18.29 14.92 -1.81
N ILE A 98 17.80 13.74 -2.12
CA ILE A 98 18.15 12.50 -1.43
C ILE A 98 18.99 11.66 -2.39
N HIS A 99 20.21 11.32 -2.00
CA HIS A 99 21.10 10.45 -2.79
C HIS A 99 20.65 9.00 -2.66
N ASP A 100 19.57 8.68 -3.36
CA ASP A 100 19.02 7.33 -3.47
C ASP A 100 18.72 7.04 -4.95
N GLY A 101 19.12 5.85 -5.41
CA GLY A 101 18.85 5.40 -6.77
C GLY A 101 17.39 5.03 -7.04
N ALA A 102 16.56 4.93 -6.01
CA ALA A 102 15.13 4.72 -6.17
C ALA A 102 14.44 6.04 -6.54
N PRO A 103 13.75 6.13 -7.70
CA PRO A 103 13.11 7.36 -8.13
C PRO A 103 11.92 7.68 -7.24
N ASN A 104 11.92 8.86 -6.63
CA ASN A 104 10.81 9.37 -5.85
C ASN A 104 10.81 10.89 -5.80
N ALA A 105 9.61 11.48 -5.73
CA ALA A 105 9.38 12.89 -5.46
C ALA A 105 8.27 13.02 -4.43
N PHE A 106 8.32 14.03 -3.58
CA PHE A 106 7.24 14.35 -2.67
C PHE A 106 7.34 15.77 -2.13
N THR A 107 6.20 16.30 -1.73
CA THR A 107 6.03 17.63 -1.18
C THR A 107 5.55 17.58 0.25
N TYR A 108 6.10 18.44 1.12
CA TYR A 108 5.63 18.64 2.48
C TYR A 108 5.79 20.08 2.95
N GLY A 109 5.13 20.43 4.05
CA GLY A 109 5.09 21.78 4.60
C GLY A 109 3.73 22.10 5.19
N ARG A 110 3.41 23.38 5.37
CA ARG A 110 2.11 23.84 5.89
C ARG A 110 1.31 24.60 4.84
N THR A 111 1.97 25.52 4.15
CA THR A 111 1.33 26.48 3.26
C THR A 111 2.19 26.75 2.03
N LYS A 112 1.68 27.53 1.08
CA LYS A 112 2.42 28.03 -0.08
C LYS A 112 3.69 28.81 0.26
N LYS A 113 3.85 29.25 1.52
CA LYS A 113 4.99 30.08 1.95
C LYS A 113 6.16 29.27 2.53
N ASP A 114 5.92 28.03 2.97
CA ASP A 114 6.93 27.18 3.62
C ASP A 114 6.95 25.74 3.06
N ALA A 115 6.62 25.58 1.80
CA ALA A 115 6.67 24.30 1.10
C ALA A 115 8.11 23.80 0.86
N ARG A 116 8.28 22.48 0.86
CA ARG A 116 9.50 21.78 0.46
C ARG A 116 9.12 20.76 -0.62
N ILE A 117 9.99 20.63 -1.61
CA ILE A 117 9.92 19.54 -2.60
C ILE A 117 11.20 18.73 -2.45
N VAL A 118 11.07 17.42 -2.30
CA VAL A 118 12.20 16.51 -2.18
C VAL A 118 12.22 15.61 -3.40
N LEU A 119 13.39 15.49 -4.03
CA LEU A 119 13.64 14.65 -5.19
C LEU A 119 14.76 13.67 -4.87
N THR A 120 14.74 12.50 -5.47
CA THR A 120 15.82 11.53 -5.35
C THR A 120 16.70 11.54 -6.61
N ASP A 121 17.98 11.11 -6.50
CA ASP A 121 18.86 10.94 -7.66
C ASP A 121 18.26 10.00 -8.70
N GLY A 122 17.49 9.01 -8.24
CA GLY A 122 16.82 8.04 -9.12
C GLY A 122 15.89 8.70 -10.14
N ILE A 123 15.26 9.84 -9.82
CA ILE A 123 14.43 10.59 -10.77
C ILE A 123 15.28 11.12 -11.92
N PHE A 124 16.40 11.76 -11.60
CA PHE A 124 17.29 12.34 -12.62
C PHE A 124 17.96 11.29 -13.50
N ASN A 125 18.16 10.07 -12.97
CA ASN A 125 18.77 8.96 -13.70
C ASN A 125 17.77 8.21 -14.61
N LEU A 126 16.48 8.25 -14.28
CA LEU A 126 15.45 7.43 -14.94
C LEU A 126 14.58 8.22 -15.90
N LEU A 127 14.30 9.48 -15.59
CA LEU A 127 13.37 10.33 -16.32
C LEU A 127 14.14 11.32 -17.22
N ASN A 128 13.56 11.65 -18.37
CA ASN A 128 14.02 12.78 -19.17
C ASN A 128 13.52 14.12 -18.63
N GLU A 129 14.03 15.23 -19.13
CA GLU A 129 13.70 16.58 -18.65
C GLU A 129 12.21 16.89 -18.68
N GLU A 130 11.50 16.49 -19.75
CA GLU A 130 10.07 16.74 -19.89
C GLU A 130 9.24 15.90 -18.89
N GLU A 131 9.64 14.67 -18.64
CA GLU A 131 9.04 13.82 -17.62
C GLU A 131 9.27 14.37 -16.21
N ILE A 132 10.49 14.84 -15.91
CA ILE A 132 10.81 15.49 -14.63
C ILE A 132 9.95 16.74 -14.42
N LYS A 133 9.76 17.56 -15.46
CA LYS A 133 8.86 18.72 -15.40
C LYS A 133 7.43 18.31 -15.05
N THR A 134 6.90 17.21 -15.62
CA THR A 134 5.55 16.73 -15.27
C THR A 134 5.45 16.29 -13.80
N VAL A 135 6.45 15.59 -13.29
CA VAL A 135 6.52 15.17 -11.88
C VAL A 135 6.59 16.38 -10.95
N VAL A 136 7.47 17.33 -11.25
CA VAL A 136 7.61 18.53 -10.41
C VAL A 136 6.37 19.43 -10.51
N ALA A 137 5.72 19.52 -11.67
CA ALA A 137 4.43 20.19 -11.79
C ALA A 137 3.35 19.51 -10.93
N HIS A 138 3.32 18.19 -10.85
CA HIS A 138 2.43 17.45 -9.97
C HIS A 138 2.68 17.83 -8.49
N GLU A 139 3.94 17.85 -8.05
CA GLU A 139 4.32 18.25 -6.69
C GLU A 139 3.93 19.73 -6.39
N ILE A 140 4.12 20.62 -7.36
CA ILE A 140 3.67 22.02 -7.22
C ILE A 140 2.13 22.09 -7.18
N GLY A 141 1.44 21.18 -7.86
CA GLY A 141 -0.01 21.05 -7.79
C GLY A 141 -0.51 20.86 -6.35
N HIS A 142 0.16 20.01 -5.56
CA HIS A 142 -0.15 19.83 -4.14
C HIS A 142 0.03 21.13 -3.34
N ILE A 143 1.05 21.91 -3.63
CA ILE A 143 1.27 23.21 -2.97
C ILE A 143 0.16 24.20 -3.35
N VAL A 144 -0.18 24.30 -4.63
CA VAL A 144 -1.20 25.21 -5.16
C VAL A 144 -2.59 24.89 -4.62
N HIS A 145 -2.89 23.62 -4.41
CA HIS A 145 -4.17 23.15 -3.88
C HIS A 145 -4.24 23.13 -2.35
N TYR A 146 -3.18 23.54 -1.64
CA TYR A 146 -3.10 23.48 -0.17
C TYR A 146 -3.22 22.08 0.40
N ASP A 147 -2.78 21.05 -0.33
CA ASP A 147 -2.92 19.66 0.07
C ASP A 147 -2.22 19.36 1.39
N MET A 148 -1.04 19.94 1.61
CA MET A 148 -0.30 19.81 2.87
C MET A 148 -1.13 20.27 4.08
N LEU A 149 -1.81 21.42 3.96
CA LEU A 149 -2.67 21.98 5.02
C LEU A 149 -3.85 21.04 5.32
N PHE A 150 -4.59 20.66 4.26
CA PHE A 150 -5.78 19.84 4.40
C PHE A 150 -5.45 18.43 4.90
N MET A 151 -4.40 17.81 4.37
CA MET A 151 -4.01 16.46 4.81
C MET A 151 -3.52 16.46 6.26
N THR A 152 -2.75 17.46 6.69
CA THR A 152 -2.35 17.59 8.09
C THR A 152 -3.57 17.73 9.01
N ALA A 153 -4.55 18.53 8.62
CA ALA A 153 -5.75 18.75 9.42
C ALA A 153 -6.62 17.49 9.55
N VAL A 154 -6.75 16.69 8.49
CA VAL A 154 -7.62 15.48 8.51
C VAL A 154 -6.93 14.27 9.13
N GLN A 155 -5.62 14.11 8.98
CA GLN A 155 -4.87 12.95 9.49
C GLN A 155 -4.81 12.88 11.02
N ILE A 156 -5.06 13.98 11.71
CA ILE A 156 -5.07 14.00 13.17
C ILE A 156 -6.29 13.26 13.74
N ILE A 157 -7.41 13.25 13.02
CA ILE A 157 -8.67 12.68 13.55
C ILE A 157 -8.58 11.19 13.82
N PRO A 158 -8.10 10.35 12.87
CA PRO A 158 -7.84 8.92 13.16
C PRO A 158 -6.91 8.72 14.35
N LEU A 159 -5.84 9.51 14.47
CA LEU A 159 -4.89 9.39 15.59
C LEU A 159 -5.55 9.67 16.94
N VAL A 160 -6.38 10.71 17.03
CA VAL A 160 -7.12 11.04 18.26
C VAL A 160 -8.13 9.96 18.59
N LEU A 161 -8.89 9.46 17.61
CA LEU A 161 -9.88 8.39 17.82
C LEU A 161 -9.20 7.08 18.26
N TYR A 162 -8.03 6.77 17.69
CA TYR A 162 -7.24 5.61 18.12
C TYR A 162 -6.69 5.79 19.55
N ALA A 163 -6.21 6.99 19.92
CA ALA A 163 -5.77 7.28 21.28
C ALA A 163 -6.92 7.16 22.30
N ILE A 164 -8.13 7.60 21.93
CA ILE A 164 -9.33 7.42 22.76
C ILE A 164 -9.64 5.93 22.92
N TYR A 165 -9.59 5.16 21.81
CA TYR A 165 -9.75 3.70 21.88
C TYR A 165 -8.75 3.07 22.84
N GLU A 166 -7.45 3.37 22.73
CA GLU A 166 -6.41 2.83 23.61
C GLU A 166 -6.62 3.22 25.08
N MET A 167 -7.03 4.46 25.33
CA MET A 167 -7.32 4.93 26.68
C MET A 167 -8.42 4.08 27.35
N PHE A 168 -9.52 3.83 26.66
CA PHE A 168 -10.60 2.99 27.19
C PHE A 168 -10.23 1.50 27.21
N ALA A 169 -9.58 0.98 26.19
CA ALA A 169 -9.19 -0.43 26.11
C ALA A 169 -8.23 -0.86 27.22
N ASN A 170 -7.32 0.03 27.64
CA ASN A 170 -6.27 -0.26 28.62
C ASN A 170 -6.57 0.28 30.03
N SER A 171 -7.71 0.93 30.30
CA SER A 171 -8.07 1.40 31.65
C SER A 171 -8.40 0.22 32.56
N ASP A 172 -7.96 0.24 33.79
CA ASP A 172 -8.41 -0.70 34.84
C ASP A 172 -9.74 -0.23 35.41
N VAL A 173 -10.71 -1.15 35.55
CA VAL A 173 -12.06 -0.84 36.07
C VAL A 173 -12.48 -1.98 36.97
N ASP A 174 -12.81 -1.65 38.21
CA ASP A 174 -13.20 -2.62 39.25
C ASP A 174 -14.72 -2.88 39.27
N ASP A 175 -15.53 -1.93 38.78
CA ASP A 175 -16.99 -2.05 38.75
C ASP A 175 -17.50 -2.65 37.43
N LYS A 176 -18.54 -3.49 37.50
CA LYS A 176 -19.14 -4.13 36.31
C LYS A 176 -19.87 -3.15 35.41
N ASP A 177 -20.52 -2.14 35.94
CA ASP A 177 -21.25 -1.16 35.14
C ASP A 177 -20.27 -0.26 34.39
N ASP A 178 -19.20 0.15 35.04
CA ASP A 178 -18.10 0.88 34.40
C ASP A 178 -17.35 0.04 33.32
N ALA A 179 -17.24 -1.28 33.55
CA ALA A 179 -16.66 -2.18 32.55
C ALA A 179 -17.48 -2.26 31.25
N ILE A 180 -18.82 -2.23 31.36
CA ILE A 180 -19.69 -2.19 30.16
C ILE A 180 -19.52 -0.88 29.41
N VAL A 181 -19.53 0.25 30.13
CA VAL A 181 -19.29 1.59 29.52
C VAL A 181 -17.95 1.63 28.80
N LYS A 182 -16.87 1.14 29.43
CA LYS A 182 -15.53 1.03 28.86
C LYS A 182 -15.54 0.25 27.53
N VAL A 183 -16.15 -0.93 27.51
CA VAL A 183 -16.20 -1.75 26.29
C VAL A 183 -16.96 -1.04 25.17
N VAL A 184 -18.12 -0.46 25.50
CA VAL A 184 -18.94 0.28 24.51
C VAL A 184 -18.16 1.43 23.89
N PHE A 185 -17.51 2.28 24.71
CA PHE A 185 -16.73 3.41 24.21
C PHE A 185 -15.50 2.95 23.41
N SER A 186 -14.81 1.88 23.84
CA SER A 186 -13.70 1.31 23.07
C SER A 186 -14.14 0.85 21.69
N VAL A 187 -15.25 0.12 21.60
CA VAL A 187 -15.78 -0.38 20.32
C VAL A 187 -16.21 0.77 19.42
N ILE A 188 -16.92 1.76 19.95
CA ILE A 188 -17.37 2.93 19.18
C ILE A 188 -16.14 3.72 18.67
N ALA A 189 -15.17 4.01 19.55
CA ALA A 189 -13.96 4.73 19.17
C ALA A 189 -13.19 4.01 18.07
N TYR A 190 -13.05 2.68 18.16
CA TYR A 190 -12.38 1.89 17.15
C TYR A 190 -13.11 1.88 15.79
N ILE A 191 -14.44 1.78 15.81
CA ILE A 191 -15.25 1.87 14.59
C ILE A 191 -15.10 3.24 13.94
N LEU A 192 -15.19 4.32 14.73
CA LEU A 192 -15.02 5.68 14.22
C LEU A 192 -13.59 5.93 13.70
N TYR A 193 -12.58 5.37 14.36
CA TYR A 193 -11.20 5.36 13.88
C TYR A 193 -11.11 4.73 12.47
N ILE A 194 -11.64 3.52 12.28
CA ILE A 194 -11.62 2.85 10.98
C ILE A 194 -12.34 3.67 9.91
N ILE A 195 -13.52 4.20 10.22
CA ILE A 195 -14.29 5.03 9.28
C ILE A 195 -13.47 6.28 8.88
N SER A 196 -12.86 6.93 9.86
CA SER A 196 -12.06 8.15 9.63
C SER A 196 -10.83 7.87 8.76
N GLU A 197 -10.14 6.74 8.95
CA GLU A 197 -9.03 6.30 8.11
C GLU A 197 -9.45 6.19 6.64
N TYR A 198 -10.56 5.51 6.34
CA TYR A 198 -11.04 5.38 4.96
C TYR A 198 -11.45 6.71 4.33
N ILE A 199 -12.00 7.64 5.11
CA ILE A 199 -12.34 8.98 4.65
C ILE A 199 -11.06 9.77 4.30
N VAL A 200 -10.03 9.69 5.14
CA VAL A 200 -8.73 10.34 4.89
C VAL A 200 -8.06 9.76 3.64
N LEU A 201 -8.03 8.42 3.50
CA LEU A 201 -7.49 7.75 2.32
C LEU A 201 -8.26 8.11 1.04
N TRP A 202 -9.58 8.23 1.10
CA TRP A 202 -10.39 8.68 -0.03
C TRP A 202 -10.05 10.12 -0.45
N LEU A 203 -9.90 11.03 0.51
CA LEU A 203 -9.51 12.41 0.23
C LEU A 203 -8.11 12.47 -0.39
N SER A 204 -7.15 11.72 0.15
CA SER A 204 -5.79 11.61 -0.38
C SER A 204 -5.81 11.22 -1.86
N ARG A 205 -6.49 10.11 -2.20
CA ARG A 205 -6.63 9.66 -3.60
C ARG A 205 -7.30 10.69 -4.51
N THR A 206 -8.28 11.41 -4.00
CA THR A 206 -8.96 12.46 -4.77
C THR A 206 -7.99 13.58 -5.14
N ARG A 207 -7.11 13.98 -4.20
CA ARG A 207 -6.12 15.04 -4.41
C ARG A 207 -5.08 14.68 -5.46
N GLU A 208 -4.70 13.40 -5.56
CA GLU A 208 -3.81 12.91 -6.61
C GLU A 208 -4.33 13.21 -8.02
N TYR A 209 -5.63 12.97 -8.28
CA TYR A 209 -6.23 13.29 -9.58
C TYR A 209 -6.21 14.80 -9.89
N TYR A 210 -6.32 15.65 -8.88
CA TYR A 210 -6.21 17.10 -9.07
C TYR A 210 -4.77 17.54 -9.31
N ALA A 211 -3.79 16.91 -8.66
CA ALA A 211 -2.37 17.16 -8.92
C ALA A 211 -1.97 16.67 -10.32
N ASP A 212 -2.45 15.50 -10.75
CA ASP A 212 -2.27 15.01 -12.13
C ASP A 212 -2.85 15.98 -13.15
N SER A 213 -4.09 16.46 -12.91
CA SER A 213 -4.72 17.44 -13.80
C SER A 213 -3.95 18.75 -13.85
N PHE A 214 -3.43 19.22 -12.71
CA PHE A 214 -2.61 20.41 -12.65
C PHE A 214 -1.32 20.24 -13.46
N SER A 215 -0.64 19.11 -13.29
CA SER A 215 0.56 18.78 -14.05
C SER A 215 0.30 18.80 -15.56
N ILE A 216 -0.78 18.17 -16.02
CA ILE A 216 -1.17 18.14 -17.44
C ILE A 216 -1.50 19.53 -17.95
N ASP A 217 -2.25 20.32 -17.17
CA ASP A 217 -2.66 21.68 -17.57
C ASP A 217 -1.47 22.63 -17.72
N GLU A 218 -0.43 22.48 -16.89
CA GLU A 218 0.76 23.33 -16.91
C GLU A 218 1.80 22.89 -17.93
N THR A 219 2.04 21.60 -18.04
CA THR A 219 3.07 21.07 -18.96
C THR A 219 2.54 20.82 -20.37
N LYS A 220 1.21 20.74 -20.57
CA LYS A 220 0.58 20.31 -21.83
C LYS A 220 1.06 18.94 -22.31
N ASN A 221 1.60 18.12 -21.40
CA ASN A 221 2.25 16.85 -21.71
C ASN A 221 1.66 15.69 -20.89
N PRO A 222 0.41 15.25 -21.17
CA PRO A 222 -0.19 14.12 -20.48
C PRO A 222 0.61 12.82 -20.65
N ASN A 223 1.19 12.59 -21.83
CA ASN A 223 1.96 11.38 -22.08
C ASN A 223 3.27 11.33 -21.29
N GLY A 224 3.94 12.47 -21.09
CA GLY A 224 5.11 12.58 -20.22
C GLY A 224 4.80 12.22 -18.77
N LEU A 225 3.65 12.67 -18.24
CA LEU A 225 3.22 12.28 -16.90
C LEU A 225 2.91 10.78 -16.82
N ALA A 226 2.23 10.22 -17.82
CA ALA A 226 1.92 8.79 -17.86
C ALA A 226 3.20 7.94 -17.88
N GLU A 227 4.17 8.33 -18.71
CA GLU A 227 5.46 7.63 -18.83
C GLU A 227 6.28 7.76 -17.55
N ALA A 228 6.31 8.94 -16.94
CA ALA A 228 6.97 9.17 -15.65
C ALA A 228 6.39 8.27 -14.55
N LEU A 229 5.05 8.17 -14.43
CA LEU A 229 4.40 7.29 -13.46
C LEU A 229 4.79 5.82 -13.65
N VAL A 230 4.82 5.35 -14.89
CA VAL A 230 5.23 3.98 -15.22
C VAL A 230 6.70 3.76 -14.88
N LYS A 231 7.60 4.66 -15.27
CA LYS A 231 9.04 4.57 -15.00
C LYS A 231 9.35 4.65 -13.51
N ILE A 232 8.71 5.56 -12.76
CA ILE A 232 8.87 5.66 -11.31
C ILE A 232 8.42 4.36 -10.65
N GLY A 233 7.26 3.86 -11.04
CA GLY A 233 6.76 2.57 -10.59
C GLY A 233 7.79 1.46 -10.79
N PHE A 234 8.38 1.35 -11.97
CA PHE A 234 9.45 0.41 -12.28
C PHE A 234 10.71 0.66 -11.44
N GLY A 235 11.22 1.88 -11.41
CA GLY A 235 12.46 2.22 -10.71
C GLY A 235 12.39 1.95 -9.20
N LEU A 236 11.25 2.20 -8.55
CA LEU A 236 11.05 1.90 -7.13
C LEU A 236 11.16 0.40 -6.80
N SER A 237 10.86 -0.47 -7.75
CA SER A 237 10.92 -1.92 -7.54
C SER A 237 12.26 -2.53 -7.90
N THR A 238 13.03 -1.92 -8.82
CA THR A 238 14.30 -2.43 -9.33
C THR A 238 15.53 -1.70 -8.78
N ALA A 239 15.34 -0.64 -7.98
CA ALA A 239 16.43 0.17 -7.46
C ALA A 239 17.46 -0.68 -6.70
N LYS A 240 18.63 -0.85 -7.30
CA LYS A 240 19.82 -1.40 -6.64
C LYS A 240 20.36 -0.35 -5.67
N LYS A 241 20.63 -0.77 -4.45
CA LYS A 241 21.21 0.09 -3.43
C LYS A 241 22.66 0.43 -3.79
N ASN A 242 22.90 1.64 -4.24
CA ASN A 242 24.25 2.24 -4.24
C ASN A 242 24.53 3.04 -2.94
N GLY A 243 23.80 2.77 -1.87
CA GLY A 243 23.94 3.46 -0.59
C GLY A 243 23.21 2.78 0.55
N LYS A 244 23.59 3.10 1.77
CA LYS A 244 23.17 2.49 3.04
C LYS A 244 21.70 2.76 3.47
N HIS A 245 20.78 3.14 2.60
CA HIS A 245 19.40 3.50 2.96
C HIS A 245 18.33 2.54 2.42
N ASN A 246 17.32 2.31 3.23
CA ASN A 246 16.25 1.35 3.00
C ASN A 246 15.07 2.06 2.30
N PRO A 247 14.76 1.81 1.00
CA PRO A 247 13.71 2.52 0.27
C PRO A 247 12.29 2.25 0.82
N SER A 248 12.12 1.23 1.65
CA SER A 248 10.82 0.85 2.20
C SER A 248 10.23 1.82 3.25
N LYS A 249 11.02 2.76 3.79
CA LYS A 249 10.54 3.73 4.79
C LYS A 249 9.88 4.97 4.19
N ASN A 250 10.08 5.25 2.90
CA ASN A 250 9.56 6.45 2.22
C ASN A 250 8.30 6.20 1.39
N SER A 251 7.74 5.00 1.46
CA SER A 251 6.69 4.56 0.55
C SER A 251 5.35 5.30 0.68
N THR A 252 5.13 5.96 1.80
CA THR A 252 3.89 6.72 2.06
C THR A 252 3.96 8.19 1.67
N LEU A 253 5.13 8.69 1.29
CA LEU A 253 5.38 10.11 1.02
C LEU A 253 5.70 10.41 -0.45
N GLY A 254 5.52 9.49 -1.37
CA GLY A 254 5.92 9.70 -2.77
C GLY A 254 4.76 9.79 -3.74
N ILE A 255 5.07 10.12 -4.99
CA ILE A 255 4.13 10.23 -6.12
C ILE A 255 3.40 8.90 -6.44
N SER A 256 3.94 7.77 -5.99
CA SER A 256 3.28 6.46 -6.07
C SER A 256 3.63 5.56 -4.89
N ASP A 257 2.70 4.67 -4.51
CA ASP A 257 2.93 3.67 -3.46
C ASP A 257 3.95 2.62 -3.94
N VAL A 258 4.98 2.34 -3.11
CA VAL A 258 5.99 1.30 -3.41
C VAL A 258 5.36 -0.07 -3.63
N LYS A 259 4.24 -0.38 -2.98
CA LYS A 259 3.53 -1.65 -3.20
C LYS A 259 2.89 -1.72 -4.58
N GLU A 260 2.28 -0.63 -5.04
CA GLU A 260 1.72 -0.53 -6.40
C GLU A 260 2.83 -0.50 -7.44
N SER A 261 3.91 0.21 -7.16
CA SER A 261 5.10 0.29 -8.00
C SER A 261 5.74 -1.08 -8.22
N LYS A 262 5.83 -1.91 -7.18
CA LYS A 262 6.30 -3.30 -7.31
C LYS A 262 5.42 -4.13 -8.22
N ALA A 263 4.11 -3.89 -8.26
CA ALA A 263 3.21 -4.61 -9.17
C ALA A 263 3.45 -4.29 -10.65
N MET A 264 3.90 -3.07 -10.95
CA MET A 264 4.14 -2.60 -12.33
C MET A 264 5.53 -2.93 -12.87
N ALA A 265 6.54 -2.92 -12.01
CA ALA A 265 7.95 -3.10 -12.39
C ALA A 265 8.26 -4.39 -13.11
N ILE A 266 7.42 -5.31 -12.93
CA ILE A 266 7.65 -6.71 -13.23
C ILE A 266 7.72 -6.95 -14.75
N ASN A 267 7.16 -6.06 -15.60
CA ASN A 267 6.94 -6.39 -17.01
C ASN A 267 7.31 -5.33 -18.04
N CYS A 268 7.84 -4.19 -17.63
CA CYS A 268 7.70 -3.04 -18.51
C CYS A 268 8.93 -2.65 -19.33
N ILE A 269 10.09 -3.23 -19.09
CA ILE A 269 11.32 -2.79 -19.78
C ILE A 269 12.07 -3.98 -20.39
N GLU A 270 12.12 -4.01 -21.73
CA GLU A 270 13.12 -4.71 -22.52
C GLU A 270 14.07 -3.66 -23.08
N ASP A 271 15.38 -3.84 -22.90
CA ASP A 271 16.43 -2.95 -23.42
C ASP A 271 16.21 -1.44 -23.15
N ASN A 272 15.83 -1.08 -21.92
CA ASN A 272 15.46 0.29 -21.51
C ASN A 272 14.25 0.89 -22.25
N LYS A 273 13.44 0.11 -22.95
CA LYS A 273 12.19 0.56 -23.56
C LYS A 273 10.98 -0.02 -22.85
N VAL A 274 10.02 0.82 -22.60
CA VAL A 274 8.74 0.45 -21.95
C VAL A 274 7.87 -0.31 -22.96
N CYS A 275 7.54 -1.57 -22.65
CA CYS A 275 6.61 -2.38 -23.45
C CYS A 275 5.16 -2.12 -23.03
N LYS A 276 4.44 -1.31 -23.82
CA LYS A 276 3.05 -0.87 -23.52
C LYS A 276 2.05 -2.04 -23.43
N ASP A 277 2.22 -3.09 -24.22
CA ASP A 277 1.31 -4.24 -24.20
C ASP A 277 1.45 -5.09 -22.94
N LYS A 278 2.68 -5.24 -22.44
CA LYS A 278 2.93 -5.91 -21.15
C LYS A 278 2.33 -5.14 -19.99
N ILE A 279 2.44 -3.80 -19.99
CA ILE A 279 1.79 -2.92 -19.01
C ILE A 279 0.28 -3.12 -19.06
N LYS A 280 -0.32 -3.05 -20.26
CA LYS A 280 -1.76 -3.21 -20.45
C LYS A 280 -2.25 -4.55 -19.90
N SER A 281 -1.52 -5.62 -20.13
CA SER A 281 -1.85 -6.96 -19.64
C SER A 281 -1.76 -7.04 -18.11
N ALA A 282 -0.69 -6.52 -17.51
CA ALA A 282 -0.51 -6.50 -16.08
C ALA A 282 -1.60 -5.66 -15.35
N MET A 283 -2.07 -4.59 -15.99
CA MET A 283 -3.10 -3.71 -15.40
C MET A 283 -4.52 -4.25 -15.49
N LYS A 284 -4.81 -5.29 -16.28
CA LYS A 284 -6.15 -5.89 -16.37
C LYS A 284 -6.69 -6.31 -15.01
N TRP A 285 -5.83 -6.86 -14.16
CA TRP A 285 -6.23 -7.26 -12.81
C TRP A 285 -6.70 -6.05 -11.98
N GLU A 286 -5.95 -4.97 -11.96
CA GLU A 286 -6.30 -3.76 -11.21
C GLU A 286 -7.61 -3.14 -11.70
N MET A 287 -7.87 -3.23 -12.99
CA MET A 287 -9.08 -2.67 -13.60
C MET A 287 -10.33 -3.51 -13.32
N TRP A 288 -10.21 -4.84 -13.32
CA TRP A 288 -11.36 -5.73 -13.36
C TRP A 288 -11.58 -6.54 -12.09
N ASN A 289 -10.51 -6.95 -11.38
CA ASN A 289 -10.66 -7.74 -10.16
C ASN A 289 -11.11 -6.85 -9.00
N PRO A 290 -12.20 -7.20 -8.27
CA PRO A 290 -12.65 -6.42 -7.12
C PRO A 290 -11.62 -6.30 -6.00
N TRP A 291 -10.69 -7.26 -5.86
CA TRP A 291 -9.57 -7.15 -4.92
C TRP A 291 -8.63 -5.99 -5.25
N GLY A 292 -8.53 -5.57 -6.50
CA GLY A 292 -7.81 -4.35 -6.87
C GLY A 292 -8.45 -3.11 -6.24
N LYS A 293 -9.80 -3.01 -6.28
CA LYS A 293 -10.53 -1.93 -5.60
C LYS A 293 -10.39 -2.01 -4.08
N TRP A 294 -10.42 -3.22 -3.51
CA TRP A 294 -10.18 -3.44 -2.09
C TRP A 294 -8.79 -2.98 -1.66
N ALA A 295 -7.77 -3.30 -2.47
CA ALA A 295 -6.41 -2.85 -2.27
C ALA A 295 -6.31 -1.32 -2.30
N GLU A 296 -6.94 -0.66 -3.28
CA GLU A 296 -6.99 0.80 -3.39
C GLU A 296 -7.65 1.47 -2.18
N LEU A 297 -8.68 0.86 -1.58
CA LEU A 297 -9.31 1.41 -0.37
C LEU A 297 -8.31 1.59 0.78
N ASN A 298 -7.28 0.75 0.85
CA ASN A 298 -6.23 0.79 1.86
C ASN A 298 -4.95 1.51 1.39
N SER A 299 -5.02 2.25 0.27
CA SER A 299 -3.90 3.00 -0.30
C SER A 299 -4.11 4.51 -0.21
N THR A 300 -3.03 5.25 -0.02
CA THR A 300 -3.01 6.72 -0.06
C THR A 300 -3.09 7.28 -1.48
N HIS A 301 -2.70 6.47 -2.49
CA HIS A 301 -2.73 6.82 -3.90
C HIS A 301 -3.76 5.98 -4.66
N PRO A 302 -4.35 6.50 -5.74
CA PRO A 302 -5.17 5.71 -6.65
C PRO A 302 -4.32 4.66 -7.37
N LEU A 303 -4.94 3.56 -7.79
CA LEU A 303 -4.27 2.57 -8.65
C LEU A 303 -3.67 3.25 -9.89
N ILE A 304 -2.45 2.87 -10.26
CA ILE A 304 -1.75 3.48 -11.39
C ILE A 304 -2.54 3.27 -12.69
N SER A 305 -3.15 2.12 -12.86
CA SER A 305 -4.07 1.84 -13.99
C SER A 305 -5.20 2.87 -14.11
N LYS A 306 -5.77 3.31 -12.99
CA LYS A 306 -6.82 4.35 -12.98
C LYS A 306 -6.27 5.75 -13.26
N ARG A 307 -5.08 6.08 -12.73
CA ARG A 307 -4.39 7.35 -13.06
C ARG A 307 -4.08 7.39 -14.55
N LEU A 308 -3.49 6.33 -15.12
CA LEU A 308 -3.19 6.25 -16.55
C LEU A 308 -4.45 6.34 -17.42
N LEU A 309 -5.56 5.72 -17.00
CA LEU A 309 -6.84 5.85 -17.69
C LEU A 309 -7.35 7.29 -17.68
N ALA A 310 -7.25 7.99 -16.55
CA ALA A 310 -7.65 9.39 -16.42
C ALA A 310 -6.77 10.30 -17.29
N ILE A 311 -5.44 10.09 -17.27
CA ILE A 311 -4.47 10.82 -18.10
C ILE A 311 -4.72 10.56 -19.60
N SER A 312 -4.98 9.31 -20.00
CA SER A 312 -5.27 8.94 -21.39
C SER A 312 -6.54 9.61 -21.92
N LYS A 313 -7.55 9.85 -21.07
CA LYS A 313 -8.73 10.63 -21.46
C LYS A 313 -8.37 12.10 -21.70
N ARG A 314 -7.46 12.66 -20.88
CA ARG A 314 -7.00 14.04 -21.03
C ARG A 314 -6.08 14.24 -22.24
N SER A 315 -5.34 13.20 -22.69
CA SER A 315 -4.48 13.29 -23.88
C SER A 315 -5.26 13.75 -25.12
N LYS A 316 -6.51 13.31 -25.27
CA LYS A 316 -7.39 13.71 -26.37
C LYS A 316 -7.72 15.21 -26.37
N GLU A 317 -7.77 15.87 -25.21
CA GLU A 317 -8.00 17.31 -25.09
C GLU A 317 -6.83 18.14 -25.64
N PHE A 318 -5.64 17.54 -25.71
CA PHE A 318 -4.42 18.16 -26.25
C PHE A 318 -4.05 17.62 -27.63
N ASN A 319 -4.97 16.93 -28.34
CA ASN A 319 -4.74 16.32 -29.64
C ASN A 319 -3.52 15.38 -29.66
N GLN A 320 -3.27 14.67 -28.56
CA GLN A 320 -2.22 13.68 -28.42
C GLN A 320 -2.81 12.28 -28.39
N GLU A 321 -2.15 11.33 -29.08
CA GLU A 321 -2.47 9.92 -28.92
C GLU A 321 -2.23 9.47 -27.48
N PRO A 322 -3.17 8.77 -26.83
CA PRO A 322 -2.98 8.30 -25.47
C PRO A 322 -1.75 7.41 -25.32
N TYR A 323 -1.01 7.58 -24.23
CA TYR A 323 0.15 6.75 -23.92
C TYR A 323 -0.19 5.25 -23.87
N ILE A 324 -1.32 4.90 -23.26
CA ILE A 324 -1.88 3.55 -23.26
C ILE A 324 -3.37 3.63 -23.58
N VAL A 325 -3.82 2.80 -24.51
CA VAL A 325 -5.23 2.59 -24.81
C VAL A 325 -5.69 1.32 -24.09
N PHE A 326 -6.58 1.48 -23.10
CA PHE A 326 -7.15 0.36 -22.38
C PHE A 326 -8.41 -0.16 -23.11
N ASP A 327 -8.51 -1.48 -23.20
CA ASP A 327 -9.77 -2.11 -23.53
C ASP A 327 -10.69 -2.05 -22.30
N LEU A 328 -11.78 -1.29 -22.43
CA LEU A 328 -12.71 -1.04 -21.33
C LEU A 328 -13.84 -2.08 -21.28
N VAL A 329 -13.87 -3.02 -22.22
CA VAL A 329 -14.87 -4.09 -22.23
C VAL A 329 -14.49 -5.11 -21.17
N LYS A 330 -15.34 -5.21 -20.14
CA LYS A 330 -15.16 -6.18 -19.07
C LYS A 330 -15.55 -7.57 -19.60
N PRO A 331 -14.64 -8.56 -19.57
CA PRO A 331 -14.90 -9.87 -20.16
C PRO A 331 -16.05 -10.62 -19.46
N GLU A 332 -16.11 -10.54 -18.13
CA GLU A 332 -17.09 -11.22 -17.29
C GLU A 332 -17.26 -10.53 -15.92
N SER A 333 -18.23 -10.96 -15.12
CA SER A 333 -18.33 -10.52 -13.73
C SER A 333 -17.35 -11.30 -12.85
N TYR A 334 -16.61 -10.59 -12.00
CA TYR A 334 -15.71 -11.17 -10.99
C TYR A 334 -16.23 -10.94 -9.56
N VAL A 335 -17.48 -10.46 -9.43
CA VAL A 335 -18.06 -10.07 -8.13
C VAL A 335 -18.48 -11.30 -7.34
N ASP A 336 -19.03 -12.30 -7.98
CA ASP A 336 -19.42 -13.58 -7.41
C ASP A 336 -18.23 -14.35 -6.84
N ASP A 337 -17.15 -14.45 -7.62
CA ASP A 337 -15.88 -15.02 -7.14
C ASP A 337 -15.34 -14.25 -5.93
N PHE A 338 -15.37 -12.91 -5.98
CA PHE A 338 -14.91 -12.05 -4.89
C PHE A 338 -15.74 -12.23 -3.61
N LEU A 339 -17.09 -12.30 -3.72
CA LEU A 339 -17.96 -12.51 -2.57
C LEU A 339 -17.69 -13.87 -1.90
N LEU A 340 -17.53 -14.92 -2.71
CA LEU A 340 -17.14 -16.24 -2.21
C LEU A 340 -15.78 -16.22 -1.51
N GLU A 341 -14.82 -15.50 -2.08
CA GLU A 341 -13.49 -15.34 -1.48
C GLU A 341 -13.52 -14.53 -0.19
N LEU A 342 -14.37 -13.50 -0.09
CA LEU A 342 -14.60 -12.78 1.16
C LEU A 342 -15.12 -13.71 2.26
N ILE A 343 -16.13 -14.53 1.95
CA ILE A 343 -16.66 -15.51 2.90
C ILE A 343 -15.54 -16.46 3.35
N VAL A 344 -14.82 -17.09 2.42
CA VAL A 344 -13.73 -18.01 2.73
C VAL A 344 -12.62 -17.32 3.53
N ASN A 345 -12.35 -16.05 3.27
CA ASN A 345 -11.28 -15.31 3.95
C ASN A 345 -11.64 -14.95 5.39
N PHE A 346 -12.86 -14.48 5.65
CA PHE A 346 -13.27 -13.93 6.94
C PHE A 346 -14.01 -14.92 7.84
N MET A 347 -14.63 -15.97 7.29
CA MET A 347 -15.40 -16.96 8.06
C MET A 347 -14.61 -17.57 9.23
N PRO A 348 -13.33 -17.97 9.09
CA PRO A 348 -12.57 -18.48 10.24
C PRO A 348 -12.45 -17.48 11.38
N SER A 349 -12.23 -16.20 11.06
CA SER A 349 -12.12 -15.14 12.07
C SER A 349 -13.45 -14.87 12.77
N ILE A 350 -14.54 -14.84 12.01
CA ILE A 350 -15.91 -14.66 12.55
C ILE A 350 -16.25 -15.80 13.51
N LEU A 351 -16.04 -17.05 13.09
CA LEU A 351 -16.30 -18.22 13.95
C LEU A 351 -15.36 -18.26 15.17
N GLY A 352 -14.12 -17.82 15.04
CA GLY A 352 -13.19 -17.68 16.16
C GLY A 352 -13.68 -16.67 17.19
N ILE A 353 -14.16 -15.50 16.76
CA ILE A 353 -14.75 -14.49 17.65
C ILE A 353 -16.02 -15.04 18.32
N ILE A 354 -16.89 -15.70 17.59
CA ILE A 354 -18.09 -16.35 18.15
C ILE A 354 -17.69 -17.39 19.21
N SER A 355 -16.65 -18.19 18.96
CA SER A 355 -16.14 -19.16 19.93
C SER A 355 -15.69 -18.51 21.24
N ILE A 356 -15.01 -17.35 21.14
CA ILE A 356 -14.59 -16.57 22.32
C ILE A 356 -15.79 -16.02 23.08
N ILE A 357 -16.78 -15.45 22.38
CA ILE A 357 -18.00 -14.92 23.02
C ILE A 357 -18.75 -16.05 23.75
N LEU A 358 -18.94 -17.20 23.12
CA LEU A 358 -19.61 -18.35 23.72
C LEU A 358 -18.86 -18.89 24.96
N TYR A 359 -17.51 -18.83 24.95
CA TYR A 359 -16.72 -19.18 26.14
C TYR A 359 -17.09 -18.33 27.36
N PHE A 360 -17.31 -17.04 27.17
CA PHE A 360 -17.71 -16.16 28.28
C PHE A 360 -19.16 -16.31 28.68
N CYS A 361 -20.07 -16.68 27.74
CA CYS A 361 -21.51 -16.81 28.02
C CYS A 361 -21.90 -18.15 28.60
N ASP A 362 -21.47 -19.27 28.02
CA ASP A 362 -22.00 -20.62 28.35
C ASP A 362 -20.99 -21.50 29.11
N LYS A 363 -19.68 -21.29 28.89
CA LYS A 363 -18.60 -22.10 29.49
C LYS A 363 -18.70 -23.62 29.25
N SER A 364 -19.62 -24.08 28.40
CA SER A 364 -19.75 -25.48 28.02
C SER A 364 -18.61 -25.90 27.13
N LEU A 365 -17.78 -26.83 27.59
CA LEU A 365 -16.62 -27.34 26.83
C LEU A 365 -17.01 -27.91 25.45
N LYS A 366 -18.14 -28.63 25.38
CA LYS A 366 -18.63 -29.20 24.12
C LYS A 366 -19.05 -28.16 23.11
N VAL A 367 -19.75 -27.11 23.56
CA VAL A 367 -20.16 -25.99 22.67
C VAL A 367 -18.92 -25.25 22.12
N ILE A 368 -17.97 -24.96 22.99
CA ILE A 368 -16.71 -24.29 22.61
C ILE A 368 -15.92 -25.16 21.64
N ALA A 369 -15.73 -26.45 21.93
CA ALA A 369 -15.03 -27.40 21.08
C ALA A 369 -15.69 -27.50 19.69
N THR A 370 -17.03 -27.50 19.63
CA THR A 370 -17.78 -27.53 18.37
C THR A 370 -17.53 -26.26 17.55
N CYS A 371 -17.60 -25.09 18.15
CA CYS A 371 -17.33 -23.82 17.44
C CYS A 371 -15.87 -23.73 16.96
N LEU A 372 -14.90 -24.15 17.78
CA LEU A 372 -13.51 -24.24 17.39
C LEU A 372 -13.28 -25.25 16.25
N LEU A 373 -13.99 -26.37 16.25
CA LEU A 373 -13.92 -27.35 15.16
C LEU A 373 -14.38 -26.71 13.83
N PHE A 374 -15.48 -25.96 13.81
CA PHE A 374 -15.92 -25.23 12.63
C PHE A 374 -14.91 -24.16 12.20
N THR A 375 -14.29 -23.45 13.15
CA THR A 375 -13.22 -22.48 12.89
C THR A 375 -12.03 -23.16 12.20
N VAL A 376 -11.60 -24.33 12.67
CA VAL A 376 -10.48 -25.10 12.09
C VAL A 376 -10.87 -25.64 10.72
N ILE A 377 -12.09 -26.18 10.54
CA ILE A 377 -12.56 -26.67 9.24
C ILE A 377 -12.59 -25.55 8.19
N THR A 378 -13.15 -24.39 8.53
CA THR A 378 -13.18 -23.26 7.59
C THR A 378 -11.79 -22.72 7.28
N SER A 379 -10.89 -22.70 8.25
CA SER A 379 -9.46 -22.40 8.06
C SER A 379 -8.78 -23.42 7.12
N PHE A 380 -9.10 -24.70 7.27
CA PHE A 380 -8.58 -25.75 6.40
C PHE A 380 -9.13 -25.63 4.96
N ILE A 381 -10.40 -25.28 4.77
CA ILE A 381 -10.98 -25.00 3.45
C ILE A 381 -10.24 -23.84 2.80
N LYS A 382 -10.01 -22.73 3.53
CA LYS A 382 -9.21 -21.59 3.08
C LYS A 382 -7.79 -22.03 2.70
N PHE A 383 -7.14 -22.83 3.52
CA PHE A 383 -5.80 -23.36 3.26
C PHE A 383 -5.76 -24.20 1.97
N LYS A 384 -6.71 -25.12 1.77
CA LYS A 384 -6.80 -25.95 0.57
C LYS A 384 -7.07 -25.13 -0.70
N ARG A 385 -7.90 -24.10 -0.62
CA ARG A 385 -8.16 -23.19 -1.74
C ARG A 385 -6.92 -22.38 -2.12
N ARG A 386 -6.12 -21.99 -1.13
CA ARG A 386 -4.84 -21.29 -1.32
C ARG A 386 -3.74 -22.18 -1.90
N HIS A 387 -3.80 -23.52 -1.74
CA HIS A 387 -2.73 -24.45 -2.09
C HIS A 387 -3.26 -25.61 -2.95
N ARG A 388 -3.72 -25.26 -4.16
CA ARG A 388 -4.15 -26.26 -5.16
C ARG A 388 -2.93 -26.97 -5.75
N ASN A 389 -3.10 -28.22 -6.24
CA ASN A 389 -1.99 -29.08 -6.66
C ASN A 389 -1.86 -29.24 -8.19
N ASN A 390 -2.67 -28.53 -9.00
CA ASN A 390 -2.63 -28.65 -10.45
C ASN A 390 -1.58 -27.70 -11.06
N TYR A 391 -0.30 -28.03 -10.88
CA TYR A 391 0.80 -27.21 -11.37
C TYR A 391 0.97 -27.31 -12.87
N LYS A 392 1.16 -26.16 -13.54
CA LYS A 392 1.46 -26.07 -14.98
C LYS A 392 2.71 -25.22 -15.17
N GLU A 393 3.51 -25.58 -16.17
CA GLU A 393 4.58 -24.71 -16.65
C GLU A 393 3.96 -23.45 -17.25
N THR A 394 4.52 -22.30 -16.92
CA THR A 394 4.01 -21.00 -17.32
C THR A 394 5.12 -19.96 -17.30
N THR A 395 4.84 -18.81 -17.87
CA THR A 395 5.74 -17.65 -17.91
C THR A 395 5.27 -16.56 -16.98
N VAL A 396 6.15 -15.63 -16.64
CA VAL A 396 5.81 -14.46 -15.81
C VAL A 396 4.71 -13.64 -16.49
N SER A 397 4.81 -13.41 -17.80
CA SER A 397 3.82 -12.61 -18.56
C SER A 397 2.43 -13.24 -18.53
N GLU A 398 2.34 -14.57 -18.66
CA GLU A 398 1.07 -15.29 -18.57
C GLU A 398 0.43 -15.12 -17.18
N LEU A 399 1.21 -15.34 -16.10
CA LEU A 399 0.72 -15.17 -14.73
C LEU A 399 0.19 -13.76 -14.48
N LEU A 400 0.88 -12.75 -14.98
CA LEU A 400 0.51 -11.35 -14.75
C LEU A 400 -0.71 -10.91 -15.55
N SER A 401 -1.02 -11.60 -16.66
CA SER A 401 -2.24 -11.38 -17.44
C SER A 401 -3.48 -11.97 -16.78
N GLU A 402 -3.32 -12.85 -15.80
CA GLU A 402 -4.42 -13.52 -15.12
C GLU A 402 -5.21 -12.57 -14.22
N VAL A 403 -6.53 -12.53 -14.45
CA VAL A 403 -7.43 -11.67 -13.68
C VAL A 403 -8.07 -12.42 -12.51
N LYS A 404 -8.37 -13.72 -12.67
CA LYS A 404 -8.99 -14.56 -11.62
C LYS A 404 -7.98 -15.09 -10.61
N VAL A 405 -7.18 -14.21 -10.04
CA VAL A 405 -6.21 -14.55 -9.00
C VAL A 405 -6.30 -13.56 -7.84
N SER A 406 -6.13 -14.06 -6.63
CA SER A 406 -6.14 -13.25 -5.42
C SER A 406 -5.20 -13.84 -4.37
N ASN A 407 -5.20 -13.25 -3.17
CA ASN A 407 -4.52 -13.85 -2.02
C ASN A 407 -5.25 -15.12 -1.51
N VAL A 408 -6.52 -15.28 -1.83
CA VAL A 408 -7.35 -16.43 -1.41
C VAL A 408 -7.35 -17.54 -2.47
N THR A 409 -7.48 -17.17 -3.74
CA THR A 409 -7.44 -18.10 -4.87
C THR A 409 -6.13 -17.95 -5.62
N ALA A 410 -5.23 -18.91 -5.42
CA ALA A 410 -3.92 -18.95 -6.06
C ALA A 410 -3.92 -19.79 -7.34
N ILE A 411 -2.96 -19.52 -8.23
CA ILE A 411 -2.69 -20.32 -9.43
C ILE A 411 -1.43 -21.15 -9.20
N PRO A 412 -1.55 -22.48 -9.19
CA PRO A 412 -0.39 -23.36 -9.10
C PRO A 412 0.46 -23.25 -10.37
N CYS A 413 1.75 -22.97 -10.22
CA CYS A 413 2.65 -22.73 -11.35
C CYS A 413 4.02 -23.36 -11.18
N ILE A 414 4.69 -23.60 -12.31
CA ILE A 414 6.10 -23.93 -12.40
C ILE A 414 6.75 -22.87 -13.27
N LEU A 415 7.72 -22.14 -12.68
CA LEU A 415 8.48 -21.08 -13.35
C LEU A 415 9.94 -21.49 -13.46
N LYS A 416 10.56 -21.17 -14.59
CA LYS A 416 12.00 -21.31 -14.81
C LYS A 416 12.59 -19.93 -15.14
N GLY A 417 13.64 -19.55 -14.42
CA GLY A 417 14.28 -18.25 -14.65
C GLY A 417 15.52 -18.06 -13.79
N GLU A 418 16.14 -16.90 -13.90
CA GLU A 418 17.33 -16.52 -13.16
C GLU A 418 16.96 -15.71 -11.91
N ILE A 419 17.56 -16.02 -10.76
CA ILE A 419 17.44 -15.18 -9.56
C ILE A 419 18.32 -13.95 -9.71
N ILE A 420 17.70 -12.76 -9.85
CA ILE A 420 18.43 -11.51 -10.08
C ILE A 420 18.69 -10.71 -8.80
N GLY A 421 18.08 -11.07 -7.67
CA GLY A 421 18.27 -10.37 -6.41
C GLY A 421 17.27 -10.72 -5.32
N ARG A 422 17.26 -9.91 -4.26
CA ARG A 422 16.32 -10.01 -3.14
C ARG A 422 15.02 -9.24 -3.42
N GLY A 423 13.92 -9.67 -2.80
CA GLY A 423 12.62 -9.02 -2.90
C GLY A 423 12.62 -7.55 -2.45
N ASN A 424 13.41 -7.21 -1.43
CA ASN A 424 13.68 -5.82 -1.07
C ASN A 424 15.16 -5.52 -1.34
N PRO A 425 15.50 -4.77 -2.38
CA PRO A 425 16.87 -4.43 -2.72
C PRO A 425 17.61 -3.80 -1.54
N GLY A 426 18.82 -4.30 -1.25
CA GLY A 426 19.69 -3.82 -0.18
C GLY A 426 19.25 -4.13 1.26
N CYS A 427 18.18 -4.91 1.48
CA CYS A 427 17.81 -5.42 2.79
C CYS A 427 18.42 -6.80 3.00
N ILE A 428 19.51 -6.90 3.78
CA ILE A 428 20.22 -8.17 4.04
C ILE A 428 19.37 -9.20 4.80
N PHE A 429 18.31 -8.74 5.48
CA PHE A 429 17.40 -9.58 6.26
C PHE A 429 16.16 -10.03 5.45
N ASN A 430 16.08 -9.65 4.16
CA ASN A 430 14.97 -10.06 3.32
C ASN A 430 15.28 -11.41 2.66
N GLU A 431 14.44 -12.40 2.97
CA GLU A 431 14.52 -13.78 2.50
C GLU A 431 13.92 -14.01 1.12
N ASP A 432 13.09 -13.07 0.65
CA ASP A 432 12.42 -13.17 -0.64
C ASP A 432 13.38 -12.91 -1.80
N PHE A 433 13.06 -13.51 -2.93
CA PHE A 433 13.85 -13.37 -4.15
C PHE A 433 13.07 -12.66 -5.26
N VAL A 434 13.81 -12.27 -6.27
CA VAL A 434 13.27 -11.82 -7.56
C VAL A 434 13.79 -12.77 -8.63
N ILE A 435 12.87 -13.40 -9.37
CA ILE A 435 13.18 -14.24 -10.51
C ILE A 435 12.85 -13.50 -11.80
N LYS A 436 13.72 -13.65 -12.80
CA LYS A 436 13.56 -13.13 -14.15
C LYS A 436 13.51 -14.30 -15.13
N ASP A 437 12.45 -14.34 -15.96
CA ASP A 437 12.41 -15.19 -17.16
C ASP A 437 12.53 -14.34 -18.43
N GLU A 438 12.36 -14.93 -19.59
CA GLU A 438 12.41 -14.22 -20.88
C GLU A 438 11.26 -13.22 -21.07
N THR A 439 10.18 -13.36 -20.30
CA THR A 439 8.96 -12.58 -20.45
C THR A 439 8.79 -11.48 -19.42
N GLY A 440 9.48 -11.58 -18.27
CA GLY A 440 9.36 -10.58 -17.21
C GLY A 440 10.05 -10.96 -15.90
N ILE A 441 9.69 -10.26 -14.85
CA ILE A 441 10.26 -10.39 -13.51
C ILE A 441 9.12 -10.60 -12.51
N ILE A 442 9.27 -11.48 -11.50
CA ILE A 442 8.29 -11.68 -10.44
C ILE A 442 8.97 -11.95 -9.09
N PHE A 443 8.27 -11.60 -8.00
CA PHE A 443 8.73 -11.87 -6.64
C PHE A 443 8.47 -13.32 -6.26
N LEU A 444 9.41 -13.90 -5.51
CA LEU A 444 9.31 -15.20 -4.89
C LEU A 444 9.29 -15.05 -3.38
N ASP A 445 8.21 -15.51 -2.75
CA ASP A 445 8.04 -15.53 -1.29
C ASP A 445 8.67 -16.83 -0.73
N TYR A 446 9.78 -16.67 0.02
CA TYR A 446 10.48 -17.75 0.69
C TYR A 446 10.10 -17.80 2.16
N ASN A 447 9.21 -18.69 2.55
CA ASN A 447 8.64 -18.73 3.87
C ASN A 447 8.71 -20.11 4.54
N GLN A 448 9.81 -20.38 5.27
CA GLN A 448 9.92 -21.55 6.16
C GLN A 448 9.11 -21.35 7.46
N PRO A 449 8.72 -22.42 8.18
CA PRO A 449 7.85 -22.33 9.35
C PRO A 449 8.36 -21.43 10.48
N ILE A 450 9.68 -21.31 10.61
CA ILE A 450 10.34 -20.54 11.66
C ILE A 450 10.91 -19.27 11.06
N HIS A 451 10.32 -18.13 11.37
CA HIS A 451 10.70 -16.82 10.81
C HIS A 451 12.18 -16.44 11.06
N PHE A 452 12.73 -16.84 12.20
CA PHE A 452 14.15 -16.64 12.50
C PHE A 452 15.07 -17.41 11.52
N VAL A 453 14.68 -18.62 11.11
CA VAL A 453 15.41 -19.42 10.11
C VAL A 453 15.41 -18.72 8.75
N ASN A 454 14.30 -18.07 8.36
CA ASN A 454 14.22 -17.29 7.13
C ASN A 454 15.24 -16.13 7.15
N LYS A 455 15.34 -15.40 8.26
CA LYS A 455 16.34 -14.33 8.42
C LYS A 455 17.77 -14.83 8.37
N LEU A 456 18.06 -15.95 9.02
CA LEU A 456 19.40 -16.58 8.92
C LEU A 456 19.71 -17.03 7.48
N PHE A 457 18.74 -17.62 6.81
CA PHE A 457 18.88 -17.97 5.40
C PHE A 457 19.17 -16.74 4.53
N ALA A 458 18.44 -15.63 4.76
CA ALA A 458 18.64 -14.37 4.06
C ALA A 458 20.09 -13.83 4.22
N ILE A 459 20.62 -13.88 5.43
CA ILE A 459 21.97 -13.36 5.74
C ILE A 459 23.07 -14.24 5.15
N PHE A 460 22.98 -15.56 5.36
CA PHE A 460 24.12 -16.46 5.12
C PHE A 460 24.05 -17.26 3.82
N LYS A 461 22.84 -17.43 3.24
CA LYS A 461 22.66 -18.37 2.12
C LYS A 461 21.97 -17.79 0.90
N SER A 462 21.30 -16.65 0.97
CA SER A 462 20.50 -16.14 -0.16
C SER A 462 21.37 -15.74 -1.36
N GLU A 463 22.54 -15.11 -1.11
CA GLU A 463 23.40 -14.58 -2.17
C GLU A 463 24.00 -15.66 -3.09
N GLN A 464 24.15 -16.89 -2.62
CA GLN A 464 24.67 -18.00 -3.43
C GLN A 464 23.73 -18.39 -4.60
N TYR A 465 22.48 -17.90 -4.59
CA TYR A 465 21.49 -18.16 -5.63
C TYR A 465 21.45 -17.07 -6.71
N PHE A 466 22.06 -15.92 -6.48
CA PHE A 466 22.06 -14.81 -7.43
C PHE A 466 22.83 -15.20 -8.70
N GLY A 467 22.24 -14.88 -9.86
CA GLY A 467 22.76 -15.24 -11.16
C GLY A 467 22.53 -16.72 -11.55
N LYS A 468 21.88 -17.52 -10.70
CA LYS A 468 21.60 -18.91 -11.02
C LYS A 468 20.22 -19.09 -11.61
N THR A 469 20.14 -20.00 -12.57
CA THR A 469 18.86 -20.47 -13.11
C THR A 469 18.19 -21.42 -12.11
N VAL A 470 16.96 -21.13 -11.77
CA VAL A 470 16.13 -21.92 -10.86
C VAL A 470 14.84 -22.34 -11.53
N MET A 471 14.36 -23.52 -11.19
CA MET A 471 12.99 -23.93 -11.45
C MET A 471 12.23 -23.90 -10.14
N VAL A 472 11.17 -23.07 -10.08
CA VAL A 472 10.35 -22.86 -8.89
C VAL A 472 8.96 -23.43 -9.14
N LYS A 473 8.50 -24.29 -8.24
CA LYS A 473 7.12 -24.75 -8.17
C LYS A 473 6.44 -24.14 -6.97
N GLY A 474 5.29 -23.51 -7.18
CA GLY A 474 4.63 -22.74 -6.15
C GLY A 474 3.24 -22.28 -6.54
N TRP A 475 2.76 -21.28 -5.83
CA TRP A 475 1.44 -20.70 -6.01
C TRP A 475 1.54 -19.21 -6.32
N TYR A 476 1.17 -18.85 -7.54
CA TYR A 476 1.03 -17.43 -7.91
C TYR A 476 -0.14 -16.82 -7.19
N ARG A 477 0.09 -15.68 -6.57
CA ARG A 477 -0.88 -14.88 -5.84
C ARG A 477 -0.79 -13.43 -6.27
N ARG A 478 -1.88 -12.73 -6.13
CA ARG A 478 -1.93 -11.31 -6.37
C ARG A 478 -2.73 -10.59 -5.28
N ASN A 479 -2.10 -9.59 -4.72
CA ASN A 479 -2.68 -8.59 -3.85
C ASN A 479 -2.27 -7.23 -4.41
N HIS A 480 -1.67 -6.34 -3.63
CA HIS A 480 -0.99 -5.15 -4.17
C HIS A 480 0.22 -5.53 -5.04
N VAL A 481 0.95 -6.55 -4.65
CA VAL A 481 2.13 -7.05 -5.36
C VAL A 481 1.85 -8.48 -5.84
N PRO A 482 2.10 -8.80 -7.12
CA PRO A 482 2.10 -10.17 -7.59
C PRO A 482 3.35 -10.91 -7.09
N TYR A 483 3.17 -12.12 -6.60
CA TYR A 483 4.27 -12.96 -6.12
C TYR A 483 3.96 -14.44 -6.27
N VAL A 484 5.00 -15.27 -6.25
CA VAL A 484 4.87 -16.73 -6.19
C VAL A 484 5.36 -17.20 -4.82
N GLU A 485 4.45 -17.78 -4.04
CA GLU A 485 4.78 -18.47 -2.81
C GLU A 485 5.47 -19.79 -3.17
N ILE A 486 6.73 -19.97 -2.75
CA ILE A 486 7.54 -21.13 -3.12
C ILE A 486 7.07 -22.37 -2.34
N TYR A 487 6.77 -23.45 -3.05
CA TYR A 487 6.61 -24.79 -2.46
C TYR A 487 7.90 -25.60 -2.51
N GLU A 488 8.51 -25.68 -3.70
CA GLU A 488 9.82 -26.29 -3.90
C GLU A 488 10.58 -25.55 -4.99
N TYR A 489 11.90 -25.62 -4.93
CA TYR A 489 12.78 -25.04 -5.94
C TYR A 489 13.96 -25.95 -6.23
N THR A 490 14.37 -25.97 -7.49
CA THR A 490 15.48 -26.78 -7.99
C THR A 490 16.58 -25.87 -8.53
N VAL A 491 17.79 -26.04 -8.00
CA VAL A 491 19.01 -25.33 -8.41
C VAL A 491 20.13 -26.35 -8.53
N ASP A 492 20.91 -26.29 -9.60
CA ASP A 492 22.04 -27.21 -9.84
C ASP A 492 21.62 -28.69 -9.65
N SER A 493 20.45 -29.07 -10.19
CA SER A 493 19.84 -30.40 -10.09
C SER A 493 19.48 -30.87 -8.65
N LYS A 494 19.55 -29.98 -7.66
CA LYS A 494 19.14 -30.27 -6.27
C LYS A 494 17.82 -29.60 -5.96
N THR A 495 16.82 -30.41 -5.63
CA THR A 495 15.49 -29.91 -5.23
C THR A 495 15.42 -29.71 -3.72
N LYS A 496 14.92 -28.55 -3.29
CA LYS A 496 14.66 -28.19 -1.90
C LYS A 496 13.20 -27.83 -1.72
N LYS A 497 12.59 -28.27 -0.61
CA LYS A 497 11.20 -28.02 -0.27
C LYS A 497 11.06 -27.01 0.87
N ILE A 498 10.02 -26.21 0.80
CA ILE A 498 9.56 -25.36 1.89
C ILE A 498 8.64 -26.18 2.79
N LEU A 499 8.95 -26.22 4.09
CA LEU A 499 8.26 -27.11 5.03
C LEU A 499 6.91 -26.56 5.52
N THR A 500 6.65 -25.26 5.34
CA THR A 500 5.47 -24.55 5.85
C THR A 500 4.16 -25.21 5.40
N TYR A 501 4.05 -25.61 4.13
CA TYR A 501 2.85 -26.26 3.62
C TYR A 501 2.58 -27.60 4.33
N GLY A 502 3.59 -28.46 4.41
CA GLY A 502 3.46 -29.80 5.03
C GLY A 502 3.14 -29.71 6.52
N LEU A 503 3.82 -28.81 7.24
CA LEU A 503 3.60 -28.59 8.66
C LEU A 503 2.18 -28.04 8.92
N SER A 504 1.74 -27.04 8.17
CA SER A 504 0.39 -26.47 8.30
C SER A 504 -0.69 -27.52 8.03
N LEU A 505 -0.50 -28.35 7.00
CA LEU A 505 -1.43 -29.44 6.69
C LEU A 505 -1.55 -30.43 7.86
N SER A 506 -0.41 -30.84 8.43
CA SER A 506 -0.37 -31.76 9.58
C SER A 506 -1.06 -31.15 10.81
N ILE A 507 -0.82 -29.86 11.10
CA ILE A 507 -1.46 -29.16 12.22
C ILE A 507 -2.98 -29.15 12.05
N TYR A 508 -3.51 -28.84 10.87
CA TYR A 508 -4.96 -28.84 10.64
C TYR A 508 -5.56 -30.22 10.89
N ILE A 509 -4.92 -31.30 10.39
CA ILE A 509 -5.40 -32.67 10.58
C ILE A 509 -5.42 -33.02 12.06
N ILE A 510 -4.35 -32.73 12.81
CA ILE A 510 -4.25 -33.02 14.24
C ILE A 510 -5.32 -32.27 15.02
N LEU A 511 -5.51 -30.96 14.75
CA LEU A 511 -6.52 -30.15 15.44
C LEU A 511 -7.94 -30.65 15.17
N ILE A 512 -8.27 -31.04 13.94
CA ILE A 512 -9.59 -31.60 13.60
C ILE A 512 -9.83 -32.88 14.40
N ILE A 513 -8.88 -33.82 14.44
CA ILE A 513 -9.00 -35.08 15.19
C ILE A 513 -9.17 -34.79 16.69
N LEU A 514 -8.33 -33.92 17.26
CA LEU A 514 -8.36 -33.59 18.69
C LEU A 514 -9.66 -32.91 19.10
N LEU A 515 -10.16 -31.95 18.32
CA LEU A 515 -11.43 -31.28 18.64
C LEU A 515 -12.62 -32.24 18.47
N PHE A 516 -12.58 -33.12 17.49
CA PHE A 516 -13.62 -34.13 17.29
C PHE A 516 -13.68 -35.11 18.48
N THR A 517 -12.54 -35.55 19.02
CA THR A 517 -12.49 -36.43 20.22
C THR A 517 -12.97 -35.72 21.50
N LEU A 518 -12.86 -34.39 21.59
CA LEU A 518 -13.37 -33.60 22.72
C LEU A 518 -14.91 -33.40 22.70
N ILE A 519 -15.52 -33.54 21.53
CA ILE A 519 -16.97 -33.38 21.35
C ILE A 519 -17.72 -34.69 21.67
N ILE A 520 -17.12 -35.82 21.25
CA ILE A 520 -17.64 -37.17 21.55
C ILE A 520 -17.46 -37.47 23.02
#